data_c59342f607bf81eda4081faddecbd34f
#
_entry.id   c59342f607bf81eda4081faddecbd34f
#
_cell.length_a   1.000
_cell.length_b   1.000
_cell.length_c   1.000
_cell.angle_alpha   90.00
_cell.angle_beta   90.00
_cell.angle_gamma   90.00
#
_symmetry.space_group_name_H-M   'P 1'
#
loop_
_entity.id
_entity.type
_entity.pdbx_description
1 polymer ?
#
loop_
_entity_poly.entity_id
_entity_poly.type
_entity_poly.pdbx_seq_one_letter_code
_entity_poly.pdbx_strand_id
1 'polypeptide(L)'
;ASFALNAIMTSVMNILFLGTGTSTGVPQIGCSCAVCTSPDPRNRRLRSSIYVEAAGTRLLLDSSPDLRQQALRENITDVDAVLYTHAHVDHVGGFDDLRAFCWRRSGGLPMYASPMTVDALRTMYGWAFVPKPGRSGYVRPEPHEVTAPFRVGNVLATPLPVLHAGVETYAYLLEAEGRSLVYMPDVKSIPAPSLERMKGVDLLIIDGLRY
;
A
#
# COMPACT_ATOMS: atom_id res chain seq x y z
N ALA A 1 -30.34 -3.90 37.75
CA ALA A 1 -29.21 -4.70 37.21
C ALA A 1 -29.04 -4.35 35.75
N SER A 2 -27.99 -3.55 35.43
CA SER A 2 -27.61 -3.20 34.06
C SER A 2 -26.72 -4.31 33.53
N PHE A 3 -27.21 -5.06 32.58
CA PHE A 3 -26.36 -5.98 31.80
C PHE A 3 -25.57 -5.16 30.81
N ALA A 4 -24.30 -4.94 31.10
CA ALA A 4 -23.35 -4.47 30.09
C ALA A 4 -23.20 -5.60 29.07
N LEU A 5 -23.71 -5.42 27.84
CA LEU A 5 -23.34 -6.23 26.71
C LEU A 5 -21.84 -5.93 26.45
N ASN A 6 -20.97 -6.83 26.88
CA ASN A 6 -19.62 -6.88 26.35
C ASN A 6 -19.74 -7.25 24.87
N ALA A 7 -19.68 -6.24 24.01
CA ALA A 7 -19.43 -6.47 22.60
C ALA A 7 -18.06 -7.20 22.52
N ILE A 8 -18.10 -8.48 22.19
CA ILE A 8 -16.90 -9.22 21.77
C ILE A 8 -16.49 -8.55 20.46
N MET A 9 -15.60 -7.57 20.56
CA MET A 9 -14.91 -7.02 19.38
C MET A 9 -14.08 -8.17 18.84
N THR A 10 -14.59 -8.88 17.85
CA THR A 10 -13.76 -9.81 17.09
C THR A 10 -12.70 -8.98 16.40
N SER A 11 -11.44 -9.22 16.74
CA SER A 11 -10.30 -8.59 16.09
C SER A 11 -10.33 -8.93 14.59
N VAL A 12 -10.65 -7.95 13.77
CA VAL A 12 -10.78 -8.13 12.31
C VAL A 12 -9.78 -7.23 11.62
N MET A 13 -8.90 -7.85 10.85
CA MET A 13 -8.07 -7.15 9.86
C MET A 13 -8.78 -7.29 8.51
N ASN A 14 -9.39 -6.22 8.03
CA ASN A 14 -10.04 -6.16 6.73
C ASN A 14 -9.01 -5.81 5.67
N ILE A 15 -8.93 -6.61 4.62
CA ILE A 15 -7.99 -6.43 3.51
C ILE A 15 -8.78 -6.33 2.22
N LEU A 16 -8.60 -5.23 1.50
CA LEU A 16 -9.26 -4.97 0.24
C LEU A 16 -8.22 -4.91 -0.87
N PHE A 17 -8.31 -5.81 -1.84
CA PHE A 17 -7.47 -5.80 -3.02
C PHE A 17 -7.94 -4.71 -3.99
N LEU A 18 -7.16 -3.65 -4.12
CA LEU A 18 -7.43 -2.55 -5.05
C LEU A 18 -7.01 -2.90 -6.47
N GLY A 19 -5.95 -3.69 -6.59
CA GLY A 19 -5.46 -4.23 -7.84
C GLY A 19 -4.55 -5.42 -7.63
N THR A 20 -4.55 -6.33 -8.60
CA THR A 20 -3.76 -7.58 -8.62
C THR A 20 -3.11 -7.79 -9.98
N GLY A 21 -3.06 -6.77 -10.81
CA GLY A 21 -2.40 -6.79 -12.11
C GLY A 21 -0.92 -6.52 -12.00
N THR A 22 -0.22 -6.77 -13.08
CA THR A 22 1.21 -6.48 -13.25
C THR A 22 1.47 -4.97 -13.37
N SER A 23 2.74 -4.58 -13.54
CA SER A 23 3.15 -3.18 -13.80
C SER A 23 2.42 -2.51 -14.98
N THR A 24 1.97 -3.30 -15.94
CA THR A 24 1.21 -2.81 -17.12
C THR A 24 -0.31 -2.92 -16.96
N GLY A 25 -0.77 -3.54 -15.88
CA GLY A 25 -2.18 -3.93 -15.71
C GLY A 25 -2.59 -5.08 -16.64
N VAL A 26 -3.85 -5.51 -16.53
CA VAL A 26 -4.48 -6.48 -17.44
C VAL A 26 -5.85 -5.94 -17.84
N PRO A 27 -6.18 -5.81 -19.14
CA PRO A 27 -5.35 -6.09 -20.32
C PRO A 27 -4.18 -5.12 -20.50
N GLN A 28 -3.14 -5.60 -21.15
CA GLN A 28 -1.98 -4.79 -21.52
C GLN A 28 -2.24 -4.08 -22.84
N ILE A 29 -1.78 -2.84 -22.96
CA ILE A 29 -1.90 -2.04 -24.19
C ILE A 29 -1.26 -2.79 -25.39
N GLY A 30 -2.02 -2.98 -26.45
CA GLY A 30 -1.56 -3.64 -27.68
C GLY A 30 -1.43 -5.16 -27.59
N CYS A 31 -1.77 -5.80 -26.47
CA CYS A 31 -1.68 -7.25 -26.31
C CYS A 31 -2.97 -7.92 -26.83
N SER A 32 -2.80 -8.92 -27.69
CA SER A 32 -3.89 -9.71 -28.30
C SER A 32 -4.01 -11.15 -27.75
N CYS A 33 -3.32 -11.46 -26.63
CA CYS A 33 -3.41 -12.79 -26.03
C CYS A 33 -4.81 -13.10 -25.47
N ALA A 34 -5.10 -14.37 -25.26
CA ALA A 34 -6.39 -14.84 -24.80
C ALA A 34 -6.86 -14.19 -23.48
N VAL A 35 -5.93 -13.83 -22.58
CA VAL A 35 -6.26 -13.15 -21.32
C VAL A 35 -6.61 -11.69 -21.56
N CYS A 36 -5.82 -10.96 -22.34
CA CYS A 36 -6.04 -9.53 -22.60
C CYS A 36 -7.28 -9.25 -23.46
N THR A 37 -7.67 -10.19 -24.31
CA THR A 37 -8.87 -10.10 -25.17
C THR A 37 -10.11 -10.76 -24.55
N SER A 38 -9.97 -11.39 -23.39
CA SER A 38 -11.06 -12.08 -22.71
C SER A 38 -12.18 -11.11 -22.29
N PRO A 39 -13.47 -11.48 -22.47
CA PRO A 39 -14.58 -10.74 -21.92
C PRO A 39 -14.77 -10.94 -20.40
N ASP A 40 -14.10 -11.92 -19.81
CA ASP A 40 -14.22 -12.22 -18.38
C ASP A 40 -13.71 -11.04 -17.52
N PRO A 41 -14.54 -10.46 -16.63
CA PRO A 41 -14.14 -9.34 -15.79
C PRO A 41 -12.97 -9.67 -14.83
N ARG A 42 -12.73 -10.94 -14.51
CA ARG A 42 -11.57 -11.37 -13.71
C ARG A 42 -10.24 -11.11 -14.43
N ASN A 43 -10.26 -10.94 -15.75
CA ASN A 43 -9.12 -10.57 -16.58
C ASN A 43 -9.00 -9.04 -16.75
N ARG A 44 -9.66 -8.26 -15.91
CA ARG A 44 -9.55 -6.79 -15.82
C ARG A 44 -8.92 -6.44 -14.48
N ARG A 45 -7.58 -6.40 -14.43
CA ARG A 45 -6.83 -6.21 -13.18
C ARG A 45 -6.05 -4.90 -13.22
N LEU A 46 -6.39 -4.01 -12.31
CA LEU A 46 -5.62 -2.80 -12.05
C LEU A 46 -4.28 -3.16 -11.40
N ARG A 47 -3.31 -2.26 -11.44
CA ARG A 47 -1.96 -2.43 -10.86
C ARG A 47 -2.04 -2.66 -9.36
N SER A 48 -1.05 -3.39 -8.84
CA SER A 48 -1.03 -3.87 -7.45
C SER A 48 -1.15 -2.73 -6.44
N SER A 49 -2.09 -2.88 -5.53
CA SER A 49 -2.26 -2.07 -4.32
C SER A 49 -3.29 -2.76 -3.43
N ILE A 50 -3.17 -2.58 -2.12
CA ILE A 50 -4.16 -3.02 -1.14
C ILE A 50 -4.51 -1.90 -0.16
N TYR A 51 -5.72 -1.98 0.39
CA TYR A 51 -6.17 -1.16 1.49
C TYR A 51 -6.45 -2.05 2.69
N VAL A 52 -5.94 -1.68 3.86
CA VAL A 52 -6.04 -2.46 5.09
C VAL A 52 -6.69 -1.63 6.18
N GLU A 53 -7.75 -2.17 6.80
CA GLU A 53 -8.34 -1.62 8.01
C GLU A 53 -8.12 -2.58 9.17
N ALA A 54 -7.42 -2.14 10.19
CA ALA A 54 -7.14 -2.93 11.38
C ALA A 54 -7.06 -2.04 12.62
N ALA A 55 -7.68 -2.46 13.71
CA ALA A 55 -7.67 -1.75 15.00
C ALA A 55 -7.99 -0.23 14.88
N GLY A 56 -8.93 0.12 13.99
CA GLY A 56 -9.34 1.50 13.73
C GLY A 56 -8.34 2.32 12.90
N THR A 57 -7.34 1.70 12.31
CA THR A 57 -6.30 2.34 11.46
C THR A 57 -6.48 1.90 10.02
N ARG A 58 -6.42 2.85 9.08
CA ARG A 58 -6.61 2.66 7.64
C ARG A 58 -5.31 2.91 6.89
N LEU A 59 -4.78 1.87 6.29
CA LEU A 59 -3.50 1.91 5.57
C LEU A 59 -3.71 1.66 4.07
N LEU A 60 -3.11 2.49 3.25
CA LEU A 60 -2.95 2.24 1.83
C LEU A 60 -1.52 1.72 1.59
N LEU A 61 -1.39 0.57 0.96
CA LEU A 61 -0.10 0.03 0.55
C LEU A 61 0.05 0.21 -0.95
N ASP A 62 0.99 1.06 -1.31
CA ASP A 62 1.25 1.60 -2.65
C ASP A 62 0.09 2.46 -3.24
N SER A 63 0.43 3.50 -3.98
CA SER A 63 -0.49 4.35 -4.74
C SER A 63 -0.24 4.17 -6.23
N SER A 64 -0.82 3.12 -6.80
CA SER A 64 -0.64 2.82 -8.23
C SER A 64 -1.22 3.93 -9.11
N PRO A 65 -0.85 4.01 -10.42
CA PRO A 65 -1.48 4.95 -11.37
C PRO A 65 -3.00 4.82 -11.45
N ASP A 66 -3.55 3.70 -10.99
CA ASP A 66 -4.99 3.41 -10.98
C ASP A 66 -5.69 3.85 -9.69
N LEU A 67 -4.99 4.52 -8.75
CA LEU A 67 -5.48 4.84 -7.40
C LEU A 67 -6.86 5.52 -7.42
N ARG A 68 -7.04 6.51 -8.29
CA ARG A 68 -8.34 7.19 -8.38
C ARG A 68 -9.48 6.23 -8.72
N GLN A 69 -9.28 5.36 -9.70
CA GLN A 69 -10.27 4.36 -10.09
C GLN A 69 -10.51 3.33 -8.98
N GLN A 70 -9.45 2.89 -8.33
CA GLN A 70 -9.47 1.95 -7.21
C GLN A 70 -10.27 2.53 -6.03
N ALA A 71 -9.96 3.74 -5.61
CA ALA A 71 -10.61 4.41 -4.48
C ALA A 71 -12.10 4.68 -4.75
N LEU A 72 -12.46 5.11 -5.97
CA LEU A 72 -13.86 5.35 -6.35
C LEU A 72 -14.67 4.06 -6.40
N ARG A 73 -14.10 2.97 -6.94
CA ARG A 73 -14.77 1.66 -7.03
C ARG A 73 -15.11 1.12 -5.65
N GLU A 74 -14.20 1.28 -4.70
CA GLU A 74 -14.33 0.71 -3.35
C GLU A 74 -14.84 1.73 -2.30
N ASN A 75 -15.22 2.94 -2.73
CA ASN A 75 -15.69 4.02 -1.85
C ASN A 75 -14.69 4.39 -0.73
N ILE A 76 -13.39 4.32 -1.02
CA ILE A 76 -12.34 4.74 -0.07
C ILE A 76 -12.33 6.27 -0.01
N THR A 77 -12.67 6.81 1.14
CA THR A 77 -12.78 8.27 1.34
C THR A 77 -11.68 8.84 2.22
N ASP A 78 -10.92 7.99 2.90
CA ASP A 78 -9.83 8.41 3.77
C ASP A 78 -8.80 7.29 4.00
N VAL A 79 -7.55 7.68 4.30
CA VAL A 79 -6.45 6.80 4.72
C VAL A 79 -5.67 7.48 5.83
N ASP A 80 -5.20 6.75 6.82
CA ASP A 80 -4.41 7.32 7.92
C ASP A 80 -2.94 7.45 7.55
N ALA A 81 -2.44 6.53 6.72
CA ALA A 81 -1.10 6.57 6.17
C ALA A 81 -0.97 5.79 4.86
N VAL A 82 0.08 6.10 4.10
CA VAL A 82 0.51 5.32 2.93
C VAL A 82 1.83 4.63 3.25
N LEU A 83 1.94 3.34 2.95
CA LEU A 83 3.18 2.58 3.02
C LEU A 83 3.62 2.24 1.60
N TYR A 84 4.82 2.65 1.21
CA TYR A 84 5.36 2.34 -0.10
C TYR A 84 6.36 1.19 -0.03
N THR A 85 6.15 0.19 -0.88
CA THR A 85 7.06 -0.96 -1.00
C THR A 85 8.36 -0.57 -1.69
N HIS A 86 8.27 0.17 -2.78
CA HIS A 86 9.40 0.68 -3.57
C HIS A 86 8.95 1.77 -4.56
N ALA A 87 9.90 2.34 -5.32
CA ALA A 87 9.67 3.53 -6.13
C ALA A 87 9.35 3.26 -7.62
N HIS A 88 9.00 2.05 -8.02
CA HIS A 88 8.53 1.83 -9.39
C HIS A 88 7.21 2.55 -9.65
N VAL A 89 7.03 3.04 -10.88
CA VAL A 89 5.90 3.92 -11.23
C VAL A 89 4.54 3.25 -11.02
N ASP A 90 4.45 1.95 -11.22
CA ASP A 90 3.22 1.18 -10.96
C ASP A 90 2.84 1.10 -9.48
N HIS A 91 3.76 1.44 -8.55
CA HIS A 91 3.51 1.53 -7.12
C HIS A 91 3.35 2.97 -6.60
N VAL A 92 3.92 3.96 -7.30
CA VAL A 92 3.90 5.35 -6.83
C VAL A 92 3.20 6.34 -7.79
N GLY A 93 2.79 5.89 -8.97
CA GLY A 93 2.30 6.78 -10.04
C GLY A 93 0.98 7.49 -9.75
N GLY A 94 0.21 7.02 -8.78
CA GLY A 94 -1.02 7.68 -8.29
C GLY A 94 -0.78 8.68 -7.16
N PHE A 95 0.47 9.08 -6.94
CA PHE A 95 0.85 9.98 -5.84
C PHE A 95 0.03 11.29 -5.80
N ASP A 96 -0.27 11.90 -6.94
CA ASP A 96 -1.04 13.15 -6.96
C ASP A 96 -2.51 12.94 -6.57
N ASP A 97 -3.10 11.77 -6.80
CA ASP A 97 -4.47 11.47 -6.39
C ASP A 97 -4.64 11.39 -4.87
N LEU A 98 -3.54 11.19 -4.12
CA LEU A 98 -3.54 11.23 -2.65
C LEU A 98 -3.96 12.59 -2.09
N ARG A 99 -3.96 13.66 -2.90
CA ARG A 99 -4.46 14.99 -2.49
C ARG A 99 -5.91 14.93 -1.98
N ALA A 100 -6.73 14.02 -2.49
CA ALA A 100 -8.11 13.84 -2.04
C ALA A 100 -8.19 13.49 -0.55
N PHE A 101 -7.23 12.71 -0.05
CA PHE A 101 -7.13 12.35 1.37
C PHE A 101 -6.50 13.46 2.22
N CYS A 102 -5.92 14.49 1.61
CA CYS A 102 -5.36 15.65 2.31
C CYS A 102 -6.39 16.75 2.59
N TRP A 103 -7.51 16.80 1.87
CA TRP A 103 -8.45 17.94 1.94
C TRP A 103 -9.10 18.13 3.31
N ARG A 104 -9.31 17.04 4.04
CA ARG A 104 -9.96 17.03 5.35
C ARG A 104 -8.98 16.96 6.52
N ARG A 105 -7.66 16.99 6.23
CA ARG A 105 -6.60 16.90 7.24
C ARG A 105 -6.06 18.29 7.57
N SER A 106 -5.77 18.53 8.83
CA SER A 106 -5.03 19.73 9.27
C SER A 106 -3.52 19.62 8.98
N GLY A 107 -2.96 18.40 9.04
CA GLY A 107 -1.55 18.07 8.79
C GLY A 107 -1.27 17.47 7.42
N GLY A 108 -0.06 16.95 7.23
CA GLY A 108 0.32 16.15 6.09
C GLY A 108 -0.33 14.76 6.10
N LEU A 109 -0.20 14.04 5.00
CA LEU A 109 -0.51 12.62 4.91
C LEU A 109 0.77 11.83 5.21
N PRO A 110 0.82 11.08 6.31
CA PRO A 110 1.99 10.26 6.65
C PRO A 110 2.28 9.25 5.53
N MET A 111 3.56 9.20 5.12
CA MET A 111 4.04 8.29 4.08
C MET A 111 5.30 7.59 4.59
N TYR A 112 5.24 6.28 4.70
CA TYR A 112 6.32 5.44 5.23
C TYR A 112 6.98 4.67 4.09
N ALA A 113 8.29 4.75 3.98
CA ALA A 113 9.05 4.06 2.95
C ALA A 113 10.53 3.91 3.35
N SER A 114 11.29 3.14 2.58
CA SER A 114 12.75 3.14 2.71
C SER A 114 13.34 4.53 2.37
N PRO A 115 14.53 4.87 2.88
CA PRO A 115 15.21 6.12 2.53
C PRO A 115 15.34 6.32 1.02
N MET A 116 15.72 5.28 0.29
CA MET A 116 15.84 5.33 -1.18
C MET A 116 14.49 5.63 -1.86
N THR A 117 13.40 5.03 -1.39
CA THR A 117 12.06 5.29 -1.93
C THR A 117 11.60 6.72 -1.61
N VAL A 118 11.87 7.24 -0.41
CA VAL A 118 11.56 8.64 -0.06
C VAL A 118 12.33 9.60 -0.96
N ASP A 119 13.61 9.36 -1.22
CA ASP A 119 14.41 10.21 -2.11
C ASP A 119 13.93 10.16 -3.56
N ALA A 120 13.52 8.98 -4.03
CA ALA A 120 12.90 8.83 -5.34
C ALA A 120 11.58 9.62 -5.44
N LEU A 121 10.72 9.55 -4.42
CA LEU A 121 9.48 10.34 -4.35
C LEU A 121 9.76 11.84 -4.36
N ARG A 122 10.75 12.31 -3.60
CA ARG A 122 11.20 13.72 -3.61
C ARG A 122 11.70 14.15 -4.99
N THR A 123 12.38 13.26 -5.70
CA THR A 123 12.87 13.53 -7.06
C THR A 123 11.72 13.61 -8.06
N MET A 124 10.81 12.65 -8.05
CA MET A 124 9.68 12.58 -8.99
C MET A 124 8.61 13.65 -8.72
N TYR A 125 8.34 13.93 -7.45
CA TYR A 125 7.23 14.79 -7.00
C TYR A 125 7.70 15.97 -6.15
N GLY A 126 8.90 16.49 -6.42
CA GLY A 126 9.54 17.56 -5.63
C GLY A 126 8.64 18.77 -5.34
N TRP A 127 7.76 19.11 -6.28
CA TRP A 127 6.76 20.16 -6.12
C TRP A 127 5.80 19.96 -4.93
N ALA A 128 5.56 18.70 -4.52
CA ALA A 128 4.66 18.37 -3.42
C ALA A 128 5.35 18.50 -2.05
N PHE A 129 6.67 18.34 -2.01
CA PHE A 129 7.46 18.39 -0.78
C PHE A 129 7.88 19.84 -0.40
N VAL A 130 7.60 20.82 -1.25
CA VAL A 130 7.84 22.22 -0.93
C VAL A 130 6.67 22.76 -0.12
N PRO A 131 6.90 23.28 1.11
CA PRO A 131 5.85 23.91 1.91
C PRO A 131 5.15 25.05 1.14
N LYS A 132 3.82 25.01 1.12
CA LYS A 132 2.98 26.01 0.44
C LYS A 132 1.93 26.54 1.42
N PRO A 133 2.28 27.51 2.30
CA PRO A 133 1.33 28.07 3.25
C PRO A 133 0.08 28.63 2.55
N GLY A 134 -1.09 28.31 3.10
CA GLY A 134 -2.37 28.84 2.60
C GLY A 134 -2.89 28.25 1.30
N ARG A 135 -2.26 27.22 0.72
CA ARG A 135 -2.76 26.52 -0.48
C ARG A 135 -3.43 25.20 -0.11
N SER A 136 -4.70 25.06 -0.45
CA SER A 136 -5.44 23.78 -0.48
C SER A 136 -5.38 23.18 -1.89
N GLY A 137 -5.64 21.86 -2.02
CA GLY A 137 -5.79 21.21 -3.32
C GLY A 137 -4.56 20.43 -3.81
N TYR A 138 -3.48 20.37 -3.02
CA TYR A 138 -2.30 19.58 -3.32
C TYR A 138 -2.16 18.41 -2.34
N VAL A 139 -1.46 17.35 -2.78
CA VAL A 139 -0.94 16.36 -1.85
C VAL A 139 0.05 17.03 -0.90
N ARG A 140 -0.05 16.71 0.39
CA ARG A 140 0.83 17.20 1.45
C ARG A 140 1.52 16.02 2.09
N PRO A 141 2.62 15.53 1.50
CA PRO A 141 3.33 14.37 2.03
C PRO A 141 4.00 14.71 3.36
N GLU A 142 3.92 13.78 4.30
CA GLU A 142 4.69 13.78 5.54
C GLU A 142 5.57 12.51 5.53
N PRO A 143 6.78 12.59 4.93
CA PRO A 143 7.61 11.42 4.72
C PRO A 143 8.28 10.96 6.01
N HIS A 144 8.21 9.66 6.26
CA HIS A 144 8.89 8.94 7.33
C HIS A 144 9.79 7.86 6.71
N GLU A 145 11.09 8.04 6.84
CA GLU A 145 12.07 7.03 6.44
C GLU A 145 12.11 5.93 7.48
N VAL A 146 11.90 4.68 7.05
CA VAL A 146 11.83 3.53 7.96
C VAL A 146 12.81 2.44 7.55
N THR A 147 13.52 1.91 8.54
CA THR A 147 14.45 0.77 8.41
C THR A 147 14.23 -0.27 9.50
N ALA A 148 13.27 -0.02 10.41
CA ALA A 148 12.95 -0.83 11.57
C ALA A 148 11.43 -0.83 11.79
N PRO A 149 10.89 -1.71 12.64
CA PRO A 149 9.46 -1.71 12.97
C PRO A 149 8.98 -0.35 13.51
N PHE A 150 7.81 0.08 13.07
CA PHE A 150 7.16 1.33 13.46
C PHE A 150 5.65 1.14 13.65
N ARG A 151 4.99 2.14 14.23
CA ARG A 151 3.53 2.11 14.41
C ARG A 151 2.84 3.18 13.60
N VAL A 152 1.68 2.78 13.04
CA VAL A 152 0.69 3.70 12.53
C VAL A 152 -0.60 3.43 13.30
N GLY A 153 -1.01 4.37 14.12
CA GLY A 153 -2.11 4.11 15.06
C GLY A 153 -1.85 2.85 15.89
N ASN A 154 -2.77 1.90 15.82
CA ASN A 154 -2.69 0.64 16.56
C ASN A 154 -2.04 -0.52 15.75
N VAL A 155 -1.63 -0.27 14.51
CA VAL A 155 -0.97 -1.27 13.67
C VAL A 155 0.54 -1.18 13.83
N LEU A 156 1.20 -2.29 14.12
CA LEU A 156 2.65 -2.43 14.03
C LEU A 156 3.00 -2.84 12.59
N ALA A 157 3.85 -2.05 11.94
CA ALA A 157 4.36 -2.32 10.60
C ALA A 157 5.87 -2.61 10.68
N THR A 158 6.28 -3.73 10.12
CA THR A 158 7.69 -4.14 10.03
C THR A 158 8.10 -4.19 8.57
N PRO A 159 9.04 -3.33 8.12
CA PRO A 159 9.61 -3.44 6.79
C PRO A 159 10.49 -4.68 6.71
N LEU A 160 10.27 -5.49 5.68
CA LEU A 160 11.01 -6.71 5.39
C LEU A 160 11.75 -6.53 4.07
N PRO A 161 13.08 -6.34 4.06
CA PRO A 161 13.83 -6.22 2.82
C PRO A 161 13.66 -7.46 1.95
N VAL A 162 13.39 -7.25 0.65
CA VAL A 162 13.32 -8.30 -0.37
C VAL A 162 14.10 -7.88 -1.61
N LEU A 163 14.48 -8.82 -2.46
CA LEU A 163 15.19 -8.54 -3.70
C LEU A 163 14.21 -8.43 -4.87
N HIS A 164 14.22 -7.29 -5.54
CA HIS A 164 13.41 -7.04 -6.73
C HIS A 164 14.12 -6.04 -7.66
N ALA A 165 14.35 -6.44 -8.92
CA ALA A 165 14.81 -5.60 -10.03
C ALA A 165 15.99 -4.64 -9.73
N GLY A 166 16.82 -4.92 -8.72
CA GLY A 166 17.97 -4.09 -8.34
C GLY A 166 17.61 -2.79 -7.60
N VAL A 167 16.35 -2.62 -7.19
CA VAL A 167 15.91 -1.50 -6.35
C VAL A 167 15.67 -1.95 -4.92
N GLU A 168 15.86 -1.05 -3.96
CA GLU A 168 15.52 -1.32 -2.56
C GLU A 168 14.00 -1.49 -2.45
N THR A 169 13.59 -2.68 -2.03
CA THR A 169 12.18 -3.08 -1.98
C THR A 169 11.86 -3.66 -0.62
N TYR A 170 10.75 -3.21 -0.03
CA TYR A 170 10.20 -3.77 1.20
C TYR A 170 8.91 -4.54 0.93
N ALA A 171 8.80 -5.74 1.52
CA ALA A 171 7.51 -6.24 1.93
C ALA A 171 7.16 -5.62 3.30
N TYR A 172 5.89 -5.61 3.66
CA TYR A 172 5.45 -5.14 4.97
C TYR A 172 4.74 -6.26 5.73
N LEU A 173 5.24 -6.58 6.93
CA LEU A 173 4.50 -7.35 7.92
C LEU A 173 3.67 -6.37 8.75
N LEU A 174 2.36 -6.52 8.72
CA LEU A 174 1.40 -5.74 9.50
C LEU A 174 0.81 -6.61 10.60
N GLU A 175 0.80 -6.10 11.82
CA GLU A 175 0.31 -6.81 13.00
C GLU A 175 -0.64 -5.92 13.78
N ALA A 176 -1.84 -6.42 14.10
CA ALA A 176 -2.82 -5.75 14.92
C ALA A 176 -3.75 -6.78 15.58
N GLU A 177 -4.08 -6.59 16.86
CA GLU A 177 -5.07 -7.39 17.59
C GLU A 177 -4.87 -8.91 17.46
N GLY A 178 -3.61 -9.37 17.43
CA GLY A 178 -3.26 -10.79 17.33
C GLY A 178 -3.44 -11.38 15.93
N ARG A 179 -3.60 -10.56 14.90
CA ARG A 179 -3.61 -10.93 13.49
C ARG A 179 -2.41 -10.37 12.76
N SER A 180 -1.96 -11.07 11.73
CA SER A 180 -0.78 -10.71 10.96
C SER A 180 -0.95 -10.94 9.47
N LEU A 181 -0.44 -9.97 8.68
CA LEU A 181 -0.44 -9.97 7.22
C LEU A 181 0.95 -9.63 6.71
N VAL A 182 1.45 -10.37 5.73
CA VAL A 182 2.58 -9.90 4.90
C VAL A 182 2.07 -9.52 3.51
N TYR A 183 2.39 -8.30 3.09
CA TYR A 183 2.18 -7.82 1.72
C TYR A 183 3.50 -7.69 0.98
N MET A 184 3.67 -8.44 -0.10
CA MET A 184 4.89 -8.58 -0.90
C MET A 184 4.52 -8.61 -2.39
N PRO A 185 4.16 -7.46 -2.98
CA PRO A 185 3.62 -7.42 -4.35
C PRO A 185 4.66 -7.72 -5.41
N ASP A 186 5.93 -7.38 -5.15
CA ASP A 186 7.03 -7.57 -6.08
C ASP A 186 8.23 -8.20 -5.39
N VAL A 187 8.58 -9.41 -5.79
CA VAL A 187 9.68 -10.16 -5.19
C VAL A 187 10.34 -11.11 -6.19
N LYS A 188 11.66 -11.09 -6.24
CA LYS A 188 12.46 -12.09 -6.93
C LYS A 188 13.00 -13.15 -5.99
N SER A 189 13.43 -12.72 -4.80
CA SER A 189 13.89 -13.62 -3.74
C SER A 189 13.78 -12.97 -2.37
N ILE A 190 13.62 -13.79 -1.36
CA ILE A 190 13.41 -13.37 0.04
C ILE A 190 14.68 -13.72 0.83
N PRO A 191 15.42 -12.74 1.37
CA PRO A 191 16.56 -12.99 2.25
C PRO A 191 16.13 -13.77 3.51
N ALA A 192 17.04 -14.62 4.02
CA ALA A 192 16.75 -15.48 5.18
C ALA A 192 16.23 -14.71 6.42
N PRO A 193 16.75 -13.52 6.77
CA PRO A 193 16.21 -12.74 7.89
C PRO A 193 14.74 -12.31 7.69
N SER A 194 14.36 -11.93 6.46
CA SER A 194 12.97 -11.57 6.13
C SER A 194 12.07 -12.80 6.17
N LEU A 195 12.54 -13.93 5.61
CA LEU A 195 11.80 -15.19 5.64
C LEU A 195 11.53 -15.67 7.07
N GLU A 196 12.53 -15.55 7.96
CA GLU A 196 12.37 -15.92 9.37
C GLU A 196 11.30 -15.09 10.08
N ARG A 197 11.25 -13.79 9.80
CA ARG A 197 10.26 -12.86 10.36
C ARG A 197 8.82 -13.13 9.89
N MET A 198 8.65 -13.80 8.77
CA MET A 198 7.34 -14.12 8.19
C MET A 198 6.76 -15.44 8.72
N LYS A 199 7.52 -16.22 9.45
CA LYS A 199 7.04 -17.53 9.98
C LYS A 199 5.84 -17.35 10.88
N GLY A 200 4.81 -18.14 10.62
CA GLY A 200 3.58 -18.12 11.42
C GLY A 200 2.63 -16.96 11.13
N VAL A 201 2.87 -16.19 10.08
CA VAL A 201 1.92 -15.13 9.64
C VAL A 201 0.58 -15.75 9.24
N ASP A 202 -0.54 -15.10 9.62
CA ASP A 202 -1.88 -15.59 9.29
C ASP A 202 -2.19 -15.51 7.79
N LEU A 203 -1.69 -14.47 7.10
CA LEU A 203 -1.92 -14.26 5.68
C LEU A 203 -0.65 -13.75 4.98
N LEU A 204 -0.33 -14.35 3.85
CA LEU A 204 0.72 -13.90 2.94
C LEU A 204 0.10 -13.53 1.59
N ILE A 205 0.29 -12.27 1.19
CA ILE A 205 -0.01 -11.78 -0.17
C ILE A 205 1.33 -11.61 -0.88
N ILE A 206 1.55 -12.39 -1.91
CA ILE A 206 2.84 -12.47 -2.61
C ILE A 206 2.65 -12.41 -4.12
N ASP A 207 3.65 -11.86 -4.83
CA ASP A 207 3.75 -11.92 -6.28
C ASP A 207 3.72 -13.38 -6.80
N GLY A 208 2.92 -13.61 -7.81
CA GLY A 208 2.77 -14.89 -8.50
C GLY A 208 2.87 -14.75 -10.03
N LEU A 209 3.59 -13.74 -10.53
CA LEU A 209 3.63 -13.39 -11.95
C LEU A 209 4.32 -14.43 -12.83
N ARG A 210 5.36 -15.08 -12.32
CA ARG A 210 6.19 -16.04 -13.08
C ARG A 210 6.51 -17.26 -12.22
N TYR A 211 6.63 -18.40 -12.89
CA TYR A 211 7.11 -19.66 -12.32
C TYR A 211 8.64 -19.70 -12.34
#